data_d62820db224447c41d8422cc80650841
#
_entry.id   d62820db224447c41d8422cc80650841
#
_cell.length_a   1.000
_cell.length_b   1.000
_cell.length_c   1.000
_cell.angle_alpha   90.00
_cell.angle_beta   90.00
_cell.angle_gamma   90.00
#
_symmetry.space_group_name_H-M   'P 1'
#
loop_
_entity.id
_entity.type
_entity.pdbx_description
1 polymer ?
#
loop_
_entity_poly.entity_id
_entity_poly.type
_entity_poly.pdbx_seq_one_letter_code
_entity_poly.pdbx_strand_id
1 'polypeptide(L)'
;MGAKFSGGIALPHQTEHKEETANLPVQTFAPPQVVIPLAQGLARPALPVVEPGQTVRKGELIGRADGKMSVPVHASVSGTVTAVENRPCLEGEGLCVVVENDGCDTPAPGIKHLPGAQGLRTLMREAGLIGMGGAGFPTAVKYETDKAIHWVLVNGCECE
;
A
#
# COMPACT_ATOMS: atom_id res chain seq x y z
N MET A 1 -9.56 33.58 23.42
CA MET A 1 -8.33 34.13 22.78
C MET A 1 -7.51 32.95 22.29
N GLY A 2 -7.46 32.71 21.00
CA GLY A 2 -6.61 31.67 20.43
C GLY A 2 -5.14 32.09 20.52
N ALA A 3 -4.29 31.21 21.03
CA ALA A 3 -2.84 31.42 21.02
C ALA A 3 -2.38 31.58 19.57
N LYS A 4 -1.81 32.72 19.23
CA LYS A 4 -1.16 32.90 17.94
C LYS A 4 0.14 32.11 17.93
N PHE A 5 0.28 31.14 17.08
CA PHE A 5 1.54 30.50 16.81
C PHE A 5 2.47 31.52 16.11
N SER A 6 3.55 31.87 16.76
CA SER A 6 4.58 32.76 16.19
C SER A 6 5.82 31.92 15.90
N GLY A 7 6.01 31.58 14.69
CA GLY A 7 7.14 30.78 14.20
C GLY A 7 6.68 29.88 13.03
N GLY A 8 7.57 29.51 12.19
CA GLY A 8 7.33 28.72 11.00
C GLY A 8 7.83 29.46 9.77
N ILE A 9 8.11 28.69 8.75
CA ILE A 9 8.50 29.20 7.43
C ILE A 9 7.28 29.07 6.53
N ALA A 10 6.75 30.23 6.07
CA ALA A 10 5.81 30.22 4.97
C ALA A 10 6.59 30.11 3.66
N LEU A 11 6.40 29.04 2.92
CA LEU A 11 6.94 28.93 1.56
C LEU A 11 6.15 29.89 0.65
N PRO A 12 6.84 30.69 -0.19
CA PRO A 12 6.13 31.50 -1.19
C PRO A 12 5.36 30.59 -2.14
N HIS A 13 4.08 30.89 -2.40
CA HIS A 13 3.22 30.13 -3.32
C HIS A 13 3.87 29.89 -4.70
N GLN A 14 4.76 30.78 -5.12
CA GLN A 14 5.49 30.67 -6.39
C GLN A 14 6.48 29.52 -6.49
N THR A 15 6.82 28.84 -5.37
CA THR A 15 7.76 27.70 -5.36
C THR A 15 7.05 26.34 -5.40
N GLU A 16 5.74 26.32 -5.31
CA GLU A 16 4.98 25.06 -5.18
C GLU A 16 4.59 24.46 -6.54
N HIS A 17 4.51 25.28 -7.61
CA HIS A 17 4.16 24.87 -8.99
C HIS A 17 2.88 24.02 -9.10
N LYS A 18 1.96 24.13 -8.13
CA LYS A 18 0.73 23.35 -8.09
C LYS A 18 -0.33 23.84 -9.07
N GLU A 19 -0.23 25.08 -9.48
CA GLU A 19 -1.15 25.69 -10.46
C GLU A 19 -1.15 24.91 -11.78
N GLU A 20 -0.03 24.28 -12.15
CA GLU A 20 0.10 23.52 -13.39
C GLU A 20 -0.83 22.29 -13.41
N THR A 21 -1.10 21.71 -12.24
CA THR A 21 -1.94 20.50 -12.11
C THR A 21 -3.30 20.75 -11.48
N ALA A 22 -3.54 21.94 -10.90
CA ALA A 22 -4.75 22.26 -10.12
C ALA A 22 -6.06 22.05 -10.91
N ASN A 23 -6.04 22.25 -12.22
CA ASN A 23 -7.21 22.11 -13.09
C ASN A 23 -7.16 20.88 -14.00
N LEU A 24 -6.15 20.01 -13.84
CA LEU A 24 -6.07 18.80 -14.63
C LEU A 24 -7.03 17.74 -14.08
N PRO A 25 -7.79 17.05 -14.94
CA PRO A 25 -8.64 15.96 -14.49
C PRO A 25 -7.77 14.78 -14.00
N VAL A 26 -8.25 14.08 -12.99
CA VAL A 26 -7.64 12.80 -12.57
C VAL A 26 -7.76 11.81 -13.74
N GLN A 27 -6.63 11.31 -14.19
CA GLN A 27 -6.58 10.32 -15.27
C GLN A 27 -6.44 8.92 -14.71
N THR A 28 -7.20 7.99 -15.26
CA THR A 28 -7.06 6.56 -14.97
C THR A 28 -6.04 5.96 -15.94
N PHE A 29 -5.08 5.24 -15.41
CA PHE A 29 -4.09 4.52 -16.20
C PHE A 29 -4.29 3.01 -16.00
N ALA A 30 -4.52 2.28 -17.09
CA ALA A 30 -4.65 0.83 -17.11
C ALA A 30 -3.53 0.24 -17.98
N PRO A 31 -2.35 -0.10 -17.40
CA PRO A 31 -1.26 -0.67 -18.17
C PRO A 31 -1.60 -2.07 -18.65
N PRO A 32 -1.08 -2.54 -19.80
CA PRO A 32 -1.31 -3.90 -20.29
C PRO A 32 -0.63 -4.96 -19.42
N GLN A 33 0.37 -4.57 -18.64
CA GLN A 33 1.10 -5.44 -17.73
C GLN A 33 1.48 -4.67 -16.46
N VAL A 34 1.42 -5.36 -15.31
CA VAL A 34 1.93 -4.83 -14.05
C VAL A 34 3.00 -5.76 -13.47
N VAL A 35 3.99 -5.17 -12.81
CA VAL A 35 5.04 -5.87 -12.06
C VAL A 35 4.86 -5.53 -10.59
N ILE A 36 4.49 -6.49 -9.78
CA ILE A 36 4.12 -6.30 -8.38
C ILE A 36 5.23 -6.86 -7.48
N PRO A 37 6.03 -6.02 -6.82
CA PRO A 37 7.06 -6.47 -5.90
C PRO A 37 6.46 -7.18 -4.69
N LEU A 38 7.05 -8.28 -4.27
CA LEU A 38 6.70 -8.98 -3.03
C LEU A 38 7.38 -8.35 -1.79
N ALA A 39 8.37 -7.49 -2.00
CA ALA A 39 8.99 -6.65 -0.99
C ALA A 39 8.45 -5.22 -1.14
N GLN A 40 7.84 -4.67 -0.08
CA GLN A 40 7.27 -3.33 -0.07
C GLN A 40 7.79 -2.57 1.16
N GLY A 41 8.85 -1.81 0.98
CA GLY A 41 9.50 -1.03 2.05
C GLY A 41 10.23 -1.92 3.08
N LEU A 42 10.25 -1.51 4.35
CA LEU A 42 10.94 -2.21 5.45
C LEU A 42 10.30 -3.57 5.83
N ALA A 43 9.15 -3.92 5.27
CA ALA A 43 8.55 -5.21 5.49
C ALA A 43 9.40 -6.33 4.85
N ARG A 44 9.49 -7.49 5.52
CA ARG A 44 10.08 -8.67 4.89
C ARG A 44 9.28 -9.03 3.63
N PRO A 45 9.95 -9.51 2.56
CA PRO A 45 9.27 -9.95 1.36
C PRO A 45 8.17 -10.97 1.68
N ALA A 46 7.04 -10.84 1.03
CA ALA A 46 5.99 -11.85 1.05
C ALA A 46 6.42 -13.09 0.25
N LEU A 47 5.87 -14.24 0.58
CA LEU A 47 6.09 -15.48 -0.17
C LEU A 47 5.03 -15.60 -1.25
N PRO A 48 5.41 -15.83 -2.53
CA PRO A 48 4.44 -15.97 -3.60
C PRO A 48 3.49 -17.15 -3.35
N VAL A 49 2.22 -16.99 -3.69
CA VAL A 49 1.18 -18.02 -3.59
C VAL A 49 0.51 -18.28 -4.93
N VAL A 50 1.07 -17.72 -5.99
CA VAL A 50 0.62 -17.89 -7.37
C VAL A 50 1.77 -18.35 -8.25
N GLU A 51 1.43 -18.98 -9.37
CA GLU A 51 2.37 -19.51 -10.36
C GLU A 51 2.04 -18.96 -11.75
N PRO A 52 3.02 -18.91 -12.68
CA PRO A 52 2.77 -18.54 -14.06
C PRO A 52 1.67 -19.40 -14.70
N GLY A 53 0.77 -18.75 -15.44
CA GLY A 53 -0.41 -19.34 -16.05
C GLY A 53 -1.69 -19.28 -15.22
N GLN A 54 -1.60 -18.91 -13.92
CA GLN A 54 -2.79 -18.72 -13.10
C GLN A 54 -3.50 -17.39 -13.40
N THR A 55 -4.83 -17.42 -13.40
CA THR A 55 -5.65 -16.21 -13.48
C THR A 55 -5.87 -15.67 -12.07
N VAL A 56 -5.72 -14.36 -11.91
CA VAL A 56 -5.96 -13.65 -10.65
C VAL A 56 -6.99 -12.55 -10.83
N ARG A 57 -7.70 -12.24 -9.76
CA ARG A 57 -8.64 -11.12 -9.69
C ARG A 57 -8.00 -9.93 -8.99
N LYS A 58 -8.47 -8.74 -9.30
CA LYS A 58 -8.05 -7.51 -8.61
C LYS A 58 -8.34 -7.61 -7.11
N GLY A 59 -7.32 -7.42 -6.27
CA GLY A 59 -7.41 -7.61 -4.82
C GLY A 59 -7.19 -9.05 -4.36
N GLU A 60 -6.93 -10.01 -5.24
CA GLU A 60 -6.61 -11.39 -4.87
C GLU A 60 -5.22 -11.50 -4.26
N LEU A 61 -5.07 -12.36 -3.25
CA LEU A 61 -3.80 -12.61 -2.60
C LEU A 61 -2.82 -13.28 -3.57
N ILE A 62 -1.70 -12.62 -3.85
CA ILE A 62 -0.61 -13.14 -4.69
C ILE A 62 0.67 -13.40 -3.92
N GLY A 63 0.81 -12.80 -2.72
CA GLY A 63 1.91 -13.02 -1.81
C GLY A 63 1.41 -13.10 -0.37
N ARG A 64 1.69 -14.18 0.35
CA ARG A 64 1.37 -14.31 1.77
C ARG A 64 2.48 -13.74 2.64
N ALA A 65 2.11 -13.14 3.76
CA ALA A 65 3.09 -12.64 4.72
C ALA A 65 4.00 -13.74 5.27
N ASP A 66 5.30 -13.44 5.41
CA ASP A 66 6.31 -14.29 6.04
C ASP A 66 6.68 -13.75 7.42
N GLY A 67 5.84 -14.04 8.40
CA GLY A 67 6.00 -13.61 9.78
C GLY A 67 5.44 -12.22 10.10
N LYS A 68 5.78 -11.73 11.30
CA LYS A 68 5.18 -10.52 11.88
C LYS A 68 5.52 -9.23 11.12
N MET A 69 6.75 -9.14 10.62
CA MET A 69 7.27 -7.97 9.88
C MET A 69 7.09 -8.11 8.36
N SER A 70 6.18 -8.96 7.92
CA SER A 70 5.77 -9.10 6.53
C SER A 70 4.31 -8.75 6.37
N VAL A 71 3.93 -8.34 5.19
CA VAL A 71 2.54 -8.06 4.83
C VAL A 71 2.13 -8.85 3.59
N PRO A 72 0.87 -9.28 3.50
CA PRO A 72 0.37 -9.88 2.27
C PRO A 72 0.36 -8.88 1.12
N VAL A 73 0.55 -9.39 -0.08
CA VAL A 73 0.53 -8.62 -1.33
C VAL A 73 -0.62 -9.10 -2.19
N HIS A 74 -1.35 -8.17 -2.77
CA HIS A 74 -2.55 -8.42 -3.57
C HIS A 74 -2.36 -7.95 -5.00
N ALA A 75 -3.04 -8.61 -5.94
CA ALA A 75 -3.05 -8.21 -7.33
C ALA A 75 -3.71 -6.83 -7.51
N SER A 76 -3.04 -5.92 -8.20
CA SER A 76 -3.57 -4.58 -8.50
C SER A 76 -4.52 -4.54 -9.69
N VAL A 77 -4.51 -5.57 -10.52
CA VAL A 77 -5.37 -5.76 -11.69
C VAL A 77 -5.90 -7.18 -11.71
N SER A 78 -6.94 -7.45 -12.50
CA SER A 78 -7.29 -8.82 -12.91
C SER A 78 -6.53 -9.22 -14.17
N GLY A 79 -6.27 -10.52 -14.34
CA GLY A 79 -5.53 -11.01 -15.49
C GLY A 79 -4.80 -12.32 -15.24
N THR A 80 -3.75 -12.56 -16.03
CA THR A 80 -2.98 -13.80 -15.97
C THR A 80 -1.57 -13.54 -15.45
N VAL A 81 -1.14 -14.32 -14.47
CA VAL A 81 0.25 -14.32 -14.02
C VAL A 81 1.13 -14.86 -15.13
N THR A 82 2.06 -14.06 -15.62
CA THR A 82 3.00 -14.45 -16.69
C THR A 82 4.35 -14.88 -16.15
N ALA A 83 4.78 -14.34 -15.01
CA ALA A 83 6.04 -14.70 -14.37
C ALA A 83 6.02 -14.45 -12.86
N VAL A 84 6.85 -15.22 -12.14
CA VAL A 84 7.27 -14.95 -10.77
C VAL A 84 8.78 -14.97 -10.77
N GLU A 85 9.41 -13.78 -10.80
CA GLU A 85 10.84 -13.65 -11.07
C GLU A 85 11.42 -12.37 -10.47
N ASN A 86 12.74 -12.29 -10.40
CA ASN A 86 13.42 -11.07 -9.95
C ASN A 86 13.31 -9.97 -11.01
N ARG A 87 12.93 -8.79 -10.55
CA ARG A 87 12.82 -7.57 -11.35
C ARG A 87 13.42 -6.37 -10.59
N PRO A 88 13.81 -5.32 -11.31
CA PRO A 88 14.20 -4.06 -10.67
C PRO A 88 13.05 -3.51 -9.82
N CYS A 89 13.34 -3.16 -8.56
CA CYS A 89 12.45 -2.56 -7.57
C CYS A 89 13.09 -1.31 -6.99
N LEU A 90 12.38 -0.60 -6.10
CA LEU A 90 12.90 0.63 -5.48
C LEU A 90 14.21 0.42 -4.71
N GLU A 91 14.44 -0.75 -4.13
CA GLU A 91 15.61 -1.07 -3.32
C GLU A 91 16.59 -2.06 -4.03
N GLY A 92 16.60 -2.07 -5.36
CA GLY A 92 17.43 -2.98 -6.14
C GLY A 92 16.62 -4.06 -6.87
N GLU A 93 17.09 -5.30 -6.88
CA GLU A 93 16.35 -6.43 -7.44
C GLU A 93 15.55 -7.15 -6.37
N GLY A 94 14.30 -7.50 -6.70
CA GLY A 94 13.41 -8.24 -5.80
C GLY A 94 12.48 -9.17 -6.55
N LEU A 95 12.00 -10.20 -5.84
CA LEU A 95 11.01 -11.13 -6.38
C LEU A 95 9.69 -10.41 -6.63
N CYS A 96 9.17 -10.52 -7.85
CA CYS A 96 7.95 -9.87 -8.30
C CYS A 96 7.00 -10.89 -8.93
N VAL A 97 5.71 -10.58 -8.85
CA VAL A 97 4.67 -11.24 -9.64
C VAL A 97 4.35 -10.34 -10.83
N VAL A 98 4.44 -10.88 -12.03
CA VAL A 98 4.12 -10.18 -13.28
C VAL A 98 2.74 -10.63 -13.73
N VAL A 99 1.83 -9.69 -13.92
CA VAL A 99 0.45 -9.97 -14.34
C VAL A 99 0.15 -9.22 -15.64
N GLU A 100 -0.26 -9.97 -16.66
CA GLU A 100 -0.86 -9.41 -17.87
C GLU A 100 -2.30 -9.01 -17.56
N ASN A 101 -2.60 -7.72 -17.72
CA ASN A 101 -3.89 -7.15 -17.39
C ASN A 101 -4.94 -7.52 -18.47
N ASP A 102 -6.06 -8.10 -18.05
CA ASP A 102 -7.18 -8.43 -18.94
C ASP A 102 -8.10 -7.22 -19.23
N GLY A 103 -7.88 -6.08 -18.56
CA GLY A 103 -8.68 -4.89 -18.71
C GLY A 103 -10.10 -4.97 -18.12
N CYS A 104 -10.45 -6.07 -17.48
CA CYS A 104 -11.80 -6.31 -16.94
C CYS A 104 -11.99 -5.80 -15.52
N ASP A 105 -10.88 -5.57 -14.78
CA ASP A 105 -10.91 -5.10 -13.39
C ASP A 105 -11.79 -5.96 -12.47
N THR A 106 -11.87 -7.27 -12.76
CA THR A 106 -12.72 -8.23 -12.04
C THR A 106 -12.29 -8.33 -10.58
N PRO A 107 -13.14 -7.93 -9.59
CA PRO A 107 -12.72 -7.90 -8.20
C PRO A 107 -12.69 -9.28 -7.57
N ALA A 108 -11.74 -9.50 -6.65
CA ALA A 108 -11.76 -10.62 -5.73
C ALA A 108 -12.83 -10.41 -4.64
N PRO A 109 -13.28 -11.48 -3.96
CA PRO A 109 -14.08 -11.34 -2.76
C PRO A 109 -13.36 -10.47 -1.72
N GLY A 110 -14.07 -9.50 -1.13
CA GLY A 110 -13.49 -8.61 -0.12
C GLY A 110 -13.05 -9.35 1.15
N ILE A 111 -12.12 -8.75 1.88
CA ILE A 111 -11.67 -9.25 3.18
C ILE A 111 -12.81 -9.13 4.19
N LYS A 112 -13.09 -10.21 4.94
CA LYS A 112 -14.15 -10.21 5.94
C LYS A 112 -13.78 -9.30 7.11
N HIS A 113 -14.63 -8.33 7.39
CA HIS A 113 -14.49 -7.46 8.55
C HIS A 113 -14.97 -8.18 9.82
N LEU A 114 -14.11 -8.23 10.85
CA LEU A 114 -14.44 -8.68 12.18
C LEU A 114 -14.68 -7.47 13.10
N PRO A 115 -15.66 -7.50 14.00
CA PRO A 115 -15.94 -6.37 14.88
C PRO A 115 -14.83 -6.16 15.93
N GLY A 116 -14.73 -4.92 16.44
CA GLY A 116 -13.84 -4.55 17.53
C GLY A 116 -12.40 -4.24 17.10
N ALA A 117 -11.59 -3.82 18.07
CA ALA A 117 -10.20 -3.38 17.84
C ALA A 117 -9.30 -4.50 17.30
N GLN A 118 -9.52 -5.74 17.77
CA GLN A 118 -8.77 -6.90 17.27
C GLN A 118 -9.15 -7.23 15.82
N GLY A 119 -10.44 -7.09 15.48
CA GLY A 119 -10.92 -7.24 14.10
C GLY A 119 -10.31 -6.19 13.18
N LEU A 120 -10.19 -4.94 13.64
CA LEU A 120 -9.56 -3.87 12.86
C LEU A 120 -8.07 -4.16 12.60
N ARG A 121 -7.32 -4.63 13.60
CA ARG A 121 -5.91 -5.00 13.42
C ARG A 121 -5.76 -6.17 12.44
N THR A 122 -6.65 -7.15 12.53
CA THR A 122 -6.67 -8.29 11.59
C THR A 122 -6.95 -7.78 10.18
N LEU A 123 -7.94 -6.90 10.02
CA LEU A 123 -8.25 -6.29 8.72
C LEU A 123 -7.05 -5.53 8.14
N MET A 124 -6.38 -4.70 8.94
CA MET A 124 -5.16 -3.99 8.52
C MET A 124 -4.06 -4.95 8.07
N ARG A 125 -3.90 -6.08 8.76
CA ARG A 125 -2.92 -7.11 8.44
C ARG A 125 -3.28 -7.84 7.15
N GLU A 126 -4.51 -8.31 7.04
CA GLU A 126 -5.03 -9.02 5.86
C GLU A 126 -5.04 -8.13 4.61
N ALA A 127 -5.32 -6.85 4.77
CA ALA A 127 -5.26 -5.88 3.69
C ALA A 127 -3.83 -5.48 3.27
N GLY A 128 -2.80 -5.95 3.99
CA GLY A 128 -1.41 -5.62 3.67
C GLY A 128 -1.05 -4.15 3.84
N LEU A 129 -1.69 -3.44 4.79
CA LEU A 129 -1.47 -2.01 4.96
C LEU A 129 -0.07 -1.70 5.50
N ILE A 130 0.61 -0.79 4.82
CA ILE A 130 1.94 -0.27 5.18
C ILE A 130 1.91 1.26 5.22
N GLY A 131 2.90 1.85 5.88
CA GLY A 131 3.07 3.31 5.93
C GLY A 131 3.66 3.86 4.63
N MET A 132 2.83 4.13 3.63
CA MET A 132 3.27 4.54 2.28
C MET A 132 3.96 5.91 2.24
N GLY A 133 3.64 6.83 3.16
CA GLY A 133 4.33 8.13 3.29
C GLY A 133 5.72 8.04 3.94
N GLY A 134 6.22 6.85 4.23
CA GLY A 134 7.51 6.61 4.86
C GLY A 134 8.14 5.32 4.36
N ALA A 135 8.80 4.58 5.27
CA ALA A 135 9.60 3.41 4.95
C ALA A 135 8.80 2.10 4.73
N GLY A 136 7.49 2.15 4.57
CA GLY A 136 6.67 0.96 4.35
C GLY A 136 6.51 0.06 5.60
N PHE A 137 6.49 0.65 6.81
CA PHE A 137 6.34 -0.11 8.03
C PHE A 137 4.93 -0.75 8.13
N PRO A 138 4.80 -2.05 8.51
CA PRO A 138 3.50 -2.71 8.62
C PRO A 138 2.56 -2.04 9.62
N THR A 139 1.42 -1.53 9.15
CA THR A 139 0.49 -0.74 9.96
C THR A 139 -0.08 -1.53 11.13
N ALA A 140 -0.43 -2.80 10.92
CA ALA A 140 -0.97 -3.66 11.99
C ALA A 140 0.02 -3.85 13.16
N VAL A 141 1.33 -3.86 12.88
CA VAL A 141 2.39 -3.95 13.90
C VAL A 141 2.50 -2.64 14.68
N LYS A 142 2.36 -1.50 13.99
CA LYS A 142 2.39 -0.17 14.62
C LYS A 142 1.29 0.00 15.68
N TYR A 143 0.12 -0.61 15.46
CA TYR A 143 -1.00 -0.56 16.40
C TYR A 143 -1.03 -1.72 17.41
N GLU A 144 0.00 -2.57 17.43
CA GLU A 144 0.13 -3.63 18.42
C GLU A 144 0.81 -3.08 19.67
N THR A 145 0.04 -2.88 20.75
CA THR A 145 0.55 -2.38 22.03
C THR A 145 -0.23 -2.99 23.18
N ASP A 146 0.50 -3.35 24.25
CA ASP A 146 -0.08 -3.79 25.53
C ASP A 146 -0.23 -2.65 26.52
N LYS A 147 0.19 -1.43 26.12
CA LYS A 147 0.12 -0.23 26.98
C LYS A 147 -1.26 0.40 26.89
N ALA A 148 -1.75 0.90 28.02
CA ALA A 148 -2.94 1.76 28.03
C ALA A 148 -2.63 3.07 27.29
N ILE A 149 -3.38 3.36 26.24
CA ILE A 149 -3.25 4.57 25.45
C ILE A 149 -4.31 5.57 25.92
N HIS A 150 -3.86 6.68 26.53
CA HIS A 150 -4.73 7.74 27.00
C HIS A 150 -4.96 8.84 25.95
N TRP A 151 -4.04 8.99 25.00
CA TRP A 151 -4.09 10.03 24.00
C TRP A 151 -3.69 9.47 22.63
N VAL A 152 -4.43 9.84 21.60
CA VAL A 152 -4.11 9.58 20.21
C VAL A 152 -3.92 10.92 19.52
N LEU A 153 -2.72 11.16 19.02
CA LEU A 153 -2.40 12.35 18.23
C LEU A 153 -2.38 11.95 16.75
N VAL A 154 -3.23 12.60 15.98
CA VAL A 154 -3.28 12.43 14.53
C VAL A 154 -2.67 13.68 13.90
N ASN A 155 -1.59 13.48 13.16
CA ASN A 155 -1.03 14.54 12.32
C ASN A 155 -1.86 14.61 11.03
N GLY A 156 -2.67 15.66 10.93
CA GLY A 156 -3.46 15.97 9.74
C GLY A 156 -2.87 17.11 8.91
N CYS A 157 -1.58 17.44 9.15
CA CYS A 157 -0.92 18.46 8.33
C CYS A 157 -0.68 17.91 6.94
N GLU A 158 -1.24 18.58 5.96
CA GLU A 158 -0.98 18.31 4.55
C GLU A 158 0.43 18.75 4.19
N CYS A 159 1.16 17.90 3.50
CA CYS A 159 2.53 18.22 3.04
C CYS A 159 2.51 19.17 1.83
N GLU A 160 1.38 19.70 1.51
CA GLU A 160 1.20 20.52 0.33
C GLU A 160 1.36 21.99 0.58
#